data_d581e6f3cb90f785d6b27324a80b4ae6
#
_entry.id   d581e6f3cb90f785d6b27324a80b4ae6
#
_cell.length_a   1.000
_cell.length_b   1.000
_cell.length_c   1.000
_cell.angle_alpha   90.00
_cell.angle_beta   90.00
_cell.angle_gamma   90.00
#
_symmetry.space_group_name_H-M   'P 1'
#
loop_
_entity.id
_entity.type
_entity.pdbx_description
1 polymer ?
#
loop_
_entity_poly.entity_id
_entity_poly.type
_entity_poly.pdbx_seq_one_letter_code
_entity_poly.pdbx_strand_id
1 'polypeptide(L)'
;MTPVRFATIISGTLKAWGIAEYCVLKEEDFSCLITLNSNMIVEVIYEEQPFGSIWRIREKDQKESIHPSVGAALKSLALILCPNRKVGRVVFAS
;
A
#
# COMPACT_ATOMS: atom_id res chain seq x y z
N MET A 1 -3.67 -13.12 9.29
CA MET A 1 -2.67 -12.59 8.33
C MET A 1 -1.30 -13.10 8.71
N THR A 2 -0.53 -13.56 7.75
CA THR A 2 0.86 -13.94 7.97
C THR A 2 1.77 -12.91 7.31
N PRO A 3 3.05 -12.83 7.73
CA PRO A 3 3.98 -11.91 7.08
C PRO A 3 4.13 -12.17 5.58
N VAL A 4 4.12 -13.44 5.17
CA VAL A 4 4.21 -13.79 3.76
C VAL A 4 3.00 -13.27 2.98
N ARG A 5 1.80 -13.43 3.55
CA ARG A 5 0.59 -12.96 2.91
C ARG A 5 0.59 -11.44 2.81
N PHE A 6 1.03 -10.76 3.86
CA PHE A 6 1.14 -9.30 3.85
C PHE A 6 2.06 -8.85 2.71
N ALA A 7 3.25 -9.45 2.62
CA ALA A 7 4.21 -9.11 1.57
C ALA A 7 3.64 -9.40 0.18
N THR A 8 2.92 -10.52 0.04
CA THR A 8 2.31 -10.89 -1.24
C THR A 8 1.25 -9.90 -1.66
N ILE A 9 0.45 -9.41 -0.72
CA ILE A 9 -0.58 -8.40 -1.03
C ILE A 9 0.10 -7.13 -1.56
N ILE A 10 1.14 -6.66 -0.89
CA ILE A 10 1.81 -5.43 -1.31
C ILE A 10 2.47 -5.61 -2.67
N SER A 11 3.29 -6.64 -2.82
CA SER A 11 4.02 -6.83 -4.08
C SER A 11 3.07 -7.11 -5.25
N GLY A 12 2.03 -7.92 -5.01
CA GLY A 12 1.05 -8.23 -6.04
C GLY A 12 0.28 -6.99 -6.48
N THR A 13 -0.03 -6.11 -5.54
CA THR A 13 -0.71 -4.86 -5.85
C THR A 13 0.15 -3.96 -6.73
N LEU A 14 1.43 -3.81 -6.40
CA LEU A 14 2.33 -2.99 -7.19
C LEU A 14 2.49 -3.55 -8.60
N LYS A 15 2.52 -4.87 -8.74
CA LYS A 15 2.55 -5.51 -10.06
C LYS A 15 1.28 -5.22 -10.84
N ALA A 16 0.13 -5.33 -10.18
CA ALA A 16 -1.16 -5.07 -10.83
C ALA A 16 -1.26 -3.63 -11.32
N TRP A 17 -0.63 -2.70 -10.59
CA TRP A 17 -0.61 -1.30 -11.00
C TRP A 17 0.45 -0.98 -12.05
N GLY A 18 1.32 -1.95 -12.36
CA GLY A 18 2.36 -1.75 -13.37
C GLY A 18 3.53 -0.91 -12.91
N ILE A 19 3.73 -0.75 -11.62
CA ILE A 19 4.81 0.08 -11.07
C ILE A 19 5.84 -0.72 -10.26
N ALA A 20 5.69 -2.03 -10.19
CA ALA A 20 6.58 -2.84 -9.35
C ALA A 20 8.05 -2.67 -9.73
N GLU A 21 8.34 -2.55 -11.01
CA GLU A 21 9.73 -2.41 -11.46
C GLU A 21 10.37 -1.09 -11.07
N TYR A 22 9.57 -0.09 -10.71
CA TYR A 22 10.05 1.22 -10.28
C TYR A 22 10.12 1.34 -8.77
N CYS A 23 9.76 0.30 -8.05
CA CYS A 23 9.70 0.31 -6.60
C CYS A 23 10.79 -0.54 -5.99
N VAL A 24 11.32 -0.06 -4.87
CA VAL A 24 12.19 -0.84 -4.01
C VAL A 24 11.42 -1.10 -2.73
N LEU A 25 11.32 -2.37 -2.33
CA LEU A 25 10.59 -2.76 -1.14
C LEU A 25 11.55 -3.18 -0.05
N LYS A 26 11.35 -2.65 1.15
CA LYS A 26 12.03 -3.12 2.33
C LYS A 26 10.97 -3.70 3.24
N GLU A 27 10.95 -5.03 3.31
CA GLU A 27 9.90 -5.76 4.01
C GLU A 27 10.34 -6.20 5.39
N GLU A 28 9.48 -6.01 6.36
CA GLU A 28 9.58 -6.60 7.67
C GLU A 28 8.23 -7.27 7.93
N ASP A 29 8.07 -7.98 9.05
CA ASP A 29 6.91 -8.84 9.26
C ASP A 29 5.59 -8.26 8.78
N PHE A 30 5.15 -7.18 9.39
CA PHE A 30 3.86 -6.57 9.03
C PHE A 30 4.04 -5.11 8.68
N SER A 31 5.19 -4.78 8.13
CA SER A 31 5.43 -3.45 7.60
C SER A 31 6.25 -3.55 6.31
N CYS A 32 6.06 -2.59 5.46
CA CYS A 32 6.76 -2.55 4.19
C CYS A 32 7.05 -1.09 3.84
N LEU A 33 8.31 -0.79 3.61
CA LEU A 33 8.71 0.52 3.15
C LEU A 33 8.85 0.47 1.64
N ILE A 34 8.07 1.29 0.95
CA ILE A 34 8.04 1.34 -0.51
C ILE A 34 8.72 2.61 -0.97
N THR A 35 9.78 2.47 -1.76
CA THR A 35 10.44 3.61 -2.38
C THR A 35 10.17 3.59 -3.87
N LEU A 36 9.50 4.62 -4.37
CA LEU A 36 9.15 4.75 -5.78
C LEU A 36 10.06 5.78 -6.44
N ASN A 37 10.78 5.36 -7.47
CA ASN A 37 11.69 6.22 -8.23
C ASN A 37 12.70 6.96 -7.34
N SER A 38 13.09 6.35 -6.24
CA SER A 38 14.12 6.84 -5.32
C SER A 38 13.78 8.13 -4.58
N ASN A 39 12.58 8.68 -4.76
CA ASN A 39 12.24 9.93 -4.07
C ASN A 39 10.92 9.93 -3.34
N MET A 40 10.03 8.99 -3.60
CA MET A 40 8.78 8.89 -2.89
C MET A 40 8.84 7.69 -1.95
N ILE A 41 8.68 7.93 -0.67
CA ILE A 41 8.79 6.88 0.36
C ILE A 41 7.48 6.78 1.11
N VAL A 42 6.92 5.57 1.13
CA VAL A 42 5.66 5.30 1.82
C VAL A 42 5.82 4.04 2.64
N GLU A 43 5.35 4.07 3.87
CA GLU A 43 5.37 2.89 4.72
C GLU A 43 3.95 2.38 4.90
N VAL A 44 3.77 1.08 4.73
CA VAL A 44 2.48 0.39 4.95
C VAL A 44 2.65 -0.55 6.13
N ILE A 45 1.79 -0.42 7.13
CA ILE A 45 1.85 -1.22 8.36
C ILE A 45 0.50 -1.88 8.58
N TYR A 46 0.52 -3.17 8.93
CA TYR A 46 -0.67 -3.89 9.31
C TYR A 46 -0.61 -4.19 10.81
N GLU A 47 -1.70 -3.93 11.52
CA GLU A 47 -1.79 -4.18 12.96
C GLU A 47 -3.09 -4.89 13.30
N GLU A 48 -3.01 -5.84 14.22
CA GLU A 48 -4.21 -6.46 14.79
C GLU A 48 -4.48 -5.83 16.14
N GLN A 49 -5.71 -5.38 16.32
CA GLN A 49 -6.17 -4.73 17.54
C GLN A 49 -7.31 -5.55 18.13
N PRO A 50 -7.63 -5.37 19.43
CA PRO A 50 -8.75 -6.12 20.02
C PRO A 50 -10.08 -5.93 19.27
N PHE A 51 -10.26 -4.77 18.65
CA PHE A 51 -11.50 -4.47 17.90
C PHE A 51 -11.44 -4.88 16.44
N GLY A 52 -10.29 -5.41 15.98
CA GLY A 52 -10.13 -5.81 14.59
C GLY A 52 -8.78 -5.38 14.05
N SER A 53 -8.57 -5.56 12.76
CA SER A 53 -7.31 -5.19 12.14
C SER A 53 -7.39 -3.80 11.55
N ILE A 54 -6.24 -3.13 11.51
CA ILE A 54 -6.12 -1.82 10.87
C ILE A 54 -4.89 -1.80 10.00
N TRP A 55 -4.92 -0.93 9.01
CA TRP A 55 -3.80 -0.67 8.11
C TRP A 55 -3.39 0.79 8.28
N ARG A 56 -2.10 1.02 8.47
CA ARG A 56 -1.56 2.37 8.58
C ARG A 56 -0.73 2.66 7.33
N ILE A 57 -0.92 3.83 6.77
CA ILE A 57 -0.12 4.29 5.64
C ILE A 57 0.53 5.60 6.05
N ARG A 58 1.85 5.61 6.00
CA ARG A 58 2.63 6.78 6.42
C ARG A 58 3.48 7.25 5.25
N GLU A 59 3.17 8.43 4.77
CA GLU A 59 3.92 9.07 3.72
C GLU A 59 4.96 9.97 4.38
N LYS A 60 6.17 10.01 3.81
CA LYS A 60 7.24 10.84 4.38
C LYS A 60 6.77 12.29 4.51
N ASP A 61 6.97 12.87 5.69
CA ASP A 61 6.63 14.26 6.00
C ASP A 61 5.14 14.56 5.94
N GLN A 62 4.30 13.54 5.94
CA GLN A 62 2.85 13.69 5.93
C GLN A 62 2.24 12.99 7.12
N LYS A 63 0.97 13.27 7.34
CA LYS A 63 0.23 12.59 8.39
C LYS A 63 0.01 11.13 8.03
N GLU A 64 0.03 10.29 9.05
CA GLU A 64 -0.34 8.90 8.92
C GLU A 64 -1.84 8.78 8.71
N SER A 65 -2.27 7.91 7.81
CA SER A 65 -3.68 7.58 7.65
C SER A 65 -3.93 6.16 8.14
N ILE A 66 -5.13 5.92 8.67
CA ILE A 66 -5.50 4.64 9.25
C ILE A 66 -6.74 4.14 8.51
N HIS A 67 -6.70 2.87 8.13
CA HIS A 67 -7.77 2.28 7.32
C HIS A 67 -8.25 0.98 7.94
N PRO A 68 -9.57 0.74 7.97
CA PRO A 68 -10.14 -0.45 8.61
C PRO A 68 -10.09 -1.71 7.75
N SER A 69 -9.72 -1.58 6.48
CA SER A 69 -9.71 -2.72 5.58
C SER A 69 -8.56 -2.61 4.59
N VAL A 70 -8.19 -3.75 4.01
CA VAL A 70 -7.16 -3.78 2.98
C VAL A 70 -7.61 -2.98 1.75
N GLY A 71 -8.88 -3.08 1.40
CA GLY A 71 -9.39 -2.32 0.24
C GLY A 71 -9.23 -0.83 0.41
N ALA A 72 -9.60 -0.31 1.58
CA ALA A 72 -9.46 1.12 1.87
C ALA A 72 -8.00 1.53 1.87
N ALA A 73 -7.13 0.68 2.44
CA ALA A 73 -5.70 0.96 2.47
C ALA A 73 -5.09 1.01 1.07
N LEU A 74 -5.45 0.04 0.22
CA LEU A 74 -4.92 0.01 -1.13
C LEU A 74 -5.42 1.17 -1.97
N LYS A 75 -6.66 1.60 -1.74
CA LYS A 75 -7.19 2.77 -2.42
C LYS A 75 -6.40 4.02 -2.06
N SER A 76 -6.10 4.20 -0.77
CA SER A 76 -5.30 5.31 -0.31
C SER A 76 -3.88 5.24 -0.88
N LEU A 77 -3.29 4.05 -0.88
CA LEU A 77 -1.95 3.84 -1.41
C LEU A 77 -1.89 4.18 -2.91
N ALA A 78 -2.93 3.82 -3.66
CA ALA A 78 -2.99 4.14 -5.08
C ALA A 78 -3.00 5.64 -5.32
N LEU A 79 -3.69 6.39 -4.49
CA LEU A 79 -3.71 7.85 -4.61
C LEU A 79 -2.34 8.47 -4.37
N ILE A 80 -1.53 7.83 -3.53
CA ILE A 80 -0.18 8.31 -3.24
C ILE A 80 0.79 7.93 -4.35
N LEU A 81 0.79 6.65 -4.74
CA LEU A 81 1.78 6.12 -5.67
C LEU A 81 1.41 6.32 -7.13
N CYS A 82 0.11 6.37 -7.42
CA CYS A 82 -0.38 6.46 -8.79
C CYS A 82 -1.46 7.54 -8.90
N PRO A 83 -1.15 8.79 -8.54
CA PRO A 83 -2.19 9.83 -8.47
C PRO A 83 -2.82 10.14 -9.83
N ASN A 84 -2.11 9.86 -10.90
CA ASN A 84 -2.60 10.14 -12.25
C ASN A 84 -3.27 8.95 -12.91
N ARG A 85 -3.32 7.81 -12.24
CA ARG A 85 -3.99 6.64 -12.77
C ARG A 85 -5.48 6.74 -12.51
N LYS A 86 -6.24 6.31 -13.49
CA LYS A 86 -7.70 6.26 -13.35
C LYS A 86 -8.14 4.83 -13.15
N VAL A 87 -7.42 4.15 -12.30
CA VAL A 87 -7.58 2.71 -12.10
C VAL A 87 -8.99 2.33 -11.67
N GLY A 88 -9.48 2.99 -10.63
CA GLY A 88 -10.79 2.65 -10.12
C GLY A 88 -11.87 2.87 -11.13
N ARG A 89 -11.78 3.97 -11.87
CA ARG A 89 -12.78 4.27 -12.85
C ARG A 89 -12.75 3.31 -14.02
N VAL A 90 -11.58 2.96 -14.47
CA VAL A 90 -11.42 2.02 -15.58
C VAL A 90 -11.95 0.65 -15.20
N VAL A 91 -11.60 0.21 -14.02
CA VAL A 91 -12.03 -1.11 -13.53
C VAL A 91 -13.54 -1.17 -13.42
N PHE A 92 -14.14 -0.11 -12.95
CA PHE A 92 -15.59 -0.09 -12.74
C PHE A 92 -16.37 0.06 -14.03
N ALA A 93 -15.73 0.57 -15.05
CA ALA A 93 -16.37 0.71 -16.35
C ALA A 93 -16.54 -0.63 -17.04
N SER A 94 -15.77 -1.59 -16.65
CA SER A 94 -15.82 -2.92 -17.23
C SER A 94 -16.97 -3.74 -16.67
#